data_21c51d80937dcfbd2cbbcc38af95d4ea
#
_entry.id   21c51d80937dcfbd2cbbcc38af95d4ea
#
_cell.length_a   1.000
_cell.length_b   1.000
_cell.length_c   1.000
_cell.angle_alpha   90.00
_cell.angle_beta   90.00
_cell.angle_gamma   90.00
#
_symmetry.space_group_name_H-M   'P 1'
#
loop_
_entity.id
_entity.type
_entity.pdbx_description
1 polymer ?
#
loop_
_entity_poly.entity_id
_entity_poly.type
_entity_poly.pdbx_seq_one_letter_code
_entity_poly.pdbx_strand_id
1 'polypeptide(L)'
;MTTYHSTQNEQSSNTEESSQDAAPRPVSPSEVPADDREATQLELQPLLDPDDPRVSPLKLERIRLLKVIATTLVYVNLVLFVILLVSQFFAIPGFNNRGKSFLGLDLALVSLFINLTTNWFFAVPAYYERILGYITSGLLLIDFIVAFLVSPIRQSLGLLDLSLIAWVCLNSLFNSLIGYWVEEGKHYQEIRLTGRIEKRKTISELVIIFFKVLGEIIILWIVWCISLTLWINCFDTHEKPWGKLVPVNNNQFRVHLACFGDVHGKSDQPIVLVEGGQSTSSEAFQEWIEELHHLNKVERYCIWDRPGYGFSDSAPPPESLGIVTEYLMEALRKEKIEGPFSVVGFDIGGLYARMFASRNRAKIQSILFVDSWSPDLLKKWPFSGSGRKNESTKVFKKSLEVMDNITGFKLWLRGFVSPLGVLPNLHWFLHPMRFSSKSRIFGRDMVYLSKYIRARCQEQLVSGILSYNEIMDADINDLNVGVISSDFMIKKLLNWGKWQNEISKLSRKTSEWVIAENSDHFIWNSPKGRKELQQLLLRLIGEQEYLK
;
A
#
# COMPACT_ATOMS: atom_id res chain seq x y z
N MET A 1 54.14 -19.47 37.67
CA MET A 1 55.53 -19.74 37.29
C MET A 1 56.06 -18.49 36.61
N THR A 2 56.90 -17.89 37.39
CA THR A 2 58.27 -17.36 37.23
C THR A 2 58.30 -16.07 36.46
N THR A 3 58.87 -15.04 36.88
CA THR A 3 59.69 -14.51 38.02
C THR A 3 60.23 -13.17 37.55
N TYR A 4 60.11 -12.18 38.37
CA TYR A 4 61.01 -11.11 38.74
C TYR A 4 62.33 -10.96 37.97
N HIS A 5 62.70 -9.72 37.61
CA HIS A 5 63.98 -9.14 38.12
C HIS A 5 63.97 -7.62 38.16
N SER A 6 64.20 -7.14 39.35
CA SER A 6 64.65 -5.78 39.70
C SER A 6 66.16 -5.69 39.59
N THR A 7 66.72 -4.52 39.26
CA THR A 7 68.06 -4.14 39.75
C THR A 7 68.11 -2.62 39.99
N GLN A 8 68.49 -2.33 41.21
CA GLN A 8 68.95 -1.04 41.75
C GLN A 8 70.40 -0.80 41.40
N ASN A 9 70.76 0.42 41.65
CA ASN A 9 72.03 1.01 42.14
C ASN A 9 72.68 2.00 41.15
N GLU A 10 73.35 3.05 41.50
CA GLU A 10 73.76 3.71 42.77
C GLU A 10 74.26 5.09 42.39
N GLN A 11 74.00 6.06 43.25
CA GLN A 11 74.88 7.08 43.90
C GLN A 11 76.17 7.57 43.24
N SER A 12 76.30 8.90 43.11
CA SER A 12 77.19 9.76 43.90
C SER A 12 77.24 11.18 43.32
N SER A 13 77.02 12.13 44.05
CA SER A 13 77.69 13.03 45.00
C SER A 13 78.11 14.37 44.41
N ASN A 14 77.60 15.43 45.05
CA ASN A 14 78.17 16.76 45.36
C ASN A 14 78.94 17.57 44.32
N THR A 15 78.42 18.77 44.04
CA THR A 15 79.11 20.00 44.46
C THR A 15 78.16 21.21 44.46
N GLU A 16 78.12 21.88 45.61
CA GLU A 16 77.51 23.19 45.80
C GLU A 16 78.30 24.25 44.98
N GLU A 17 77.58 25.07 44.24
CA GLU A 17 78.00 26.42 43.99
C GLU A 17 76.84 27.40 43.92
N SER A 18 76.87 28.37 44.81
CA SER A 18 75.89 29.45 44.97
C SER A 18 75.96 30.42 43.79
N SER A 19 74.83 30.79 43.21
CA SER A 19 74.75 32.12 42.53
C SER A 19 73.28 32.60 42.56
N GLN A 20 73.15 33.62 43.28
CA GLN A 20 72.28 34.80 43.30
C GLN A 20 71.01 34.78 42.41
N ASP A 21 69.88 35.03 43.08
CA ASP A 21 68.61 35.49 42.58
C ASP A 21 68.70 36.54 41.48
N ALA A 22 68.24 36.16 40.27
CA ALA A 22 67.78 37.11 39.25
C ALA A 22 66.31 36.77 38.93
N ALA A 23 65.41 37.66 39.35
CA ALA A 23 64.00 37.59 38.99
C ALA A 23 63.85 37.52 37.48
N PRO A 24 62.96 36.61 36.96
CA PRO A 24 62.72 36.53 35.52
C PRO A 24 62.09 37.83 35.02
N ARG A 25 62.69 38.44 34.00
CA ARG A 25 62.11 39.59 33.28
C ARG A 25 60.78 39.15 32.64
N PRO A 26 59.75 39.99 32.68
CA PRO A 26 58.49 39.67 31.95
C PRO A 26 58.82 39.66 30.45
N VAL A 27 58.64 38.53 29.81
CA VAL A 27 58.72 38.30 28.36
C VAL A 27 57.65 39.15 27.69
N SER A 28 58.13 40.05 26.76
CA SER A 28 57.17 40.88 26.01
C SER A 28 56.29 40.03 25.10
N PRO A 29 55.02 40.40 24.88
CA PRO A 29 54.04 39.58 24.10
C PRO A 29 54.44 39.36 22.63
N SER A 30 55.55 39.96 22.15
CA SER A 30 56.00 39.88 20.75
C SER A 30 56.97 38.72 20.47
N GLU A 31 57.44 37.99 21.47
CA GLU A 31 58.48 36.95 21.31
C GLU A 31 57.92 35.49 21.35
N VAL A 32 56.58 35.29 21.58
CA VAL A 32 56.00 33.97 21.61
C VAL A 32 55.53 33.57 20.19
N PRO A 33 55.95 32.41 19.69
CA PRO A 33 55.44 31.89 18.40
C PRO A 33 53.92 31.91 18.33
N ALA A 34 53.36 32.13 17.15
CA ALA A 34 51.92 32.29 16.96
C ALA A 34 51.09 31.06 17.48
N ASP A 35 51.65 29.86 17.39
CA ASP A 35 51.07 28.62 17.89
C ASP A 35 50.98 28.59 19.43
N ASP A 36 52.03 29.06 20.12
CA ASP A 36 52.06 29.16 21.58
C ASP A 36 51.17 30.29 22.12
N ARG A 37 50.92 31.33 21.32
CA ARG A 37 49.98 32.41 21.68
C ARG A 37 48.52 31.93 21.64
N GLU A 38 48.17 31.11 20.67
CA GLU A 38 46.82 30.49 20.58
C GLU A 38 46.59 29.52 21.73
N ALA A 39 47.58 28.69 22.07
CA ALA A 39 47.54 27.78 23.22
C ALA A 39 47.44 28.56 24.55
N THR A 40 48.22 29.61 24.74
CA THR A 40 48.20 30.45 25.96
C THR A 40 46.92 31.27 26.07
N GLN A 41 46.34 31.73 24.95
CA GLN A 41 45.02 32.39 24.96
C GLN A 41 43.89 31.45 25.27
N LEU A 42 43.98 30.17 24.89
CA LEU A 42 43.02 29.14 25.25
C LEU A 42 43.06 28.80 26.75
N GLU A 43 44.25 28.75 27.34
CA GLU A 43 44.43 28.51 28.78
C GLU A 43 43.95 29.69 29.67
N LEU A 44 43.91 30.91 29.14
CA LEU A 44 43.47 32.11 29.86
C LEU A 44 41.94 32.39 29.71
N GLN A 45 41.21 31.64 28.89
CA GLN A 45 39.78 31.82 28.80
C GLN A 45 39.09 31.22 30.05
N PRO A 46 38.26 32.01 30.76
CA PRO A 46 37.52 31.47 31.88
C PRO A 46 36.57 30.35 31.38
N LEU A 47 36.61 29.21 32.05
CA LEU A 47 35.70 28.09 31.76
C LEU A 47 34.26 28.57 31.81
N LEU A 48 33.49 28.24 30.77
CA LEU A 48 32.10 28.64 30.65
C LEU A 48 31.20 27.72 31.48
N ASP A 49 30.06 28.25 31.89
CA ASP A 49 29.00 27.43 32.45
C ASP A 49 28.51 26.45 31.41
N PRO A 50 28.24 25.16 31.73
CA PRO A 50 27.65 24.18 30.80
C PRO A 50 26.37 24.63 30.11
N ASP A 51 25.56 25.48 30.78
CA ASP A 51 24.33 26.05 30.25
C ASP A 51 24.52 27.29 29.38
N ASP A 52 25.77 27.75 29.14
CA ASP A 52 26.05 28.89 28.30
C ASP A 52 25.69 28.58 26.83
N PRO A 53 24.91 29.44 26.12
CA PRO A 53 24.53 29.24 24.72
C PRO A 53 25.71 29.09 23.74
N ARG A 54 26.92 29.44 24.16
CA ARG A 54 28.17 29.25 23.40
C ARG A 54 28.62 27.79 23.39
N VAL A 55 28.22 27.00 24.39
CA VAL A 55 28.52 25.57 24.49
C VAL A 55 27.47 24.79 23.66
N SER A 56 27.42 25.03 22.34
CA SER A 56 26.49 24.38 21.44
C SER A 56 27.22 23.62 20.32
N PRO A 57 26.87 22.37 20.01
CA PRO A 57 27.48 21.63 18.90
C PRO A 57 27.30 22.34 17.55
N LEU A 58 26.27 23.18 17.40
CA LEU A 58 25.97 23.93 16.18
C LEU A 58 27.05 25.02 15.85
N LYS A 59 27.96 25.30 16.75
CA LYS A 59 29.12 26.18 16.48
C LYS A 59 30.17 25.52 15.60
N LEU A 60 30.23 24.19 15.56
CA LEU A 60 31.12 23.43 14.69
C LEU A 60 30.62 23.46 13.24
N GLU A 61 31.48 23.83 12.30
CA GLU A 61 31.11 23.90 10.87
C GLU A 61 30.61 22.56 10.34
N ARG A 62 31.26 21.44 10.73
CA ARG A 62 30.83 20.08 10.35
C ARG A 62 29.43 19.80 10.80
N ILE A 63 29.07 20.13 12.04
CA ILE A 63 27.75 19.91 12.61
C ILE A 63 26.72 20.84 11.96
N ARG A 64 27.08 22.06 11.61
CA ARG A 64 26.22 22.99 10.85
C ARG A 64 25.91 22.44 9.45
N LEU A 65 26.92 21.90 8.76
CA LEU A 65 26.72 21.23 7.47
C LEU A 65 25.74 20.04 7.58
N LEU A 66 25.91 19.19 8.60
CA LEU A 66 24.99 18.07 8.86
C LEU A 66 23.55 18.56 9.11
N LYS A 67 23.40 19.69 9.82
CA LYS A 67 22.07 20.31 10.03
C LYS A 67 21.43 20.76 8.70
N VAL A 68 22.24 21.36 7.80
CA VAL A 68 21.75 21.75 6.46
C VAL A 68 21.34 20.52 5.67
N ILE A 69 22.14 19.45 5.67
CA ILE A 69 21.81 18.19 4.98
C ILE A 69 20.51 17.59 5.56
N ALA A 70 20.38 17.50 6.90
CA ALA A 70 19.17 16.99 7.55
C ALA A 70 17.93 17.81 7.15
N THR A 71 18.06 19.13 7.10
CA THR A 71 16.96 20.02 6.67
C THR A 71 16.62 19.81 5.19
N THR A 72 17.61 19.64 4.32
CA THR A 72 17.38 19.34 2.90
C THR A 72 16.65 18.00 2.73
N LEU A 73 17.02 16.97 3.50
CA LEU A 73 16.33 15.68 3.47
C LEU A 73 14.87 15.78 3.91
N VAL A 74 14.53 16.65 4.87
CA VAL A 74 13.12 16.91 5.22
C VAL A 74 12.35 17.41 4.00
N TYR A 75 12.88 18.41 3.29
CA TYR A 75 12.21 18.95 2.10
C TYR A 75 12.09 17.91 0.96
N VAL A 76 13.15 17.15 0.72
CA VAL A 76 13.14 16.08 -0.30
C VAL A 76 12.06 15.05 0.03
N ASN A 77 11.99 14.58 1.28
CA ASN A 77 10.99 13.59 1.69
C ASN A 77 9.57 14.17 1.72
N LEU A 78 9.41 15.46 2.04
CA LEU A 78 8.11 16.13 1.95
C LEU A 78 7.60 16.19 0.51
N VAL A 79 8.47 16.59 -0.43
CA VAL A 79 8.13 16.61 -1.87
C VAL A 79 7.78 15.20 -2.37
N LEU A 80 8.61 14.20 -2.00
CA LEU A 80 8.38 12.81 -2.35
C LEU A 80 7.03 12.30 -1.80
N PHE A 81 6.72 12.59 -0.54
CA PHE A 81 5.43 12.25 0.08
C PHE A 81 4.26 12.88 -0.66
N VAL A 82 4.34 14.18 -1.01
CA VAL A 82 3.27 14.88 -1.75
C VAL A 82 3.08 14.27 -3.14
N ILE A 83 4.16 13.97 -3.87
CA ILE A 83 4.08 13.33 -5.20
C ILE A 83 3.41 11.95 -5.09
N LEU A 84 3.82 11.13 -4.10
CA LEU A 84 3.23 9.80 -3.88
C LEU A 84 1.77 9.89 -3.40
N LEU A 85 1.41 10.91 -2.65
CA LEU A 85 0.02 11.17 -2.27
C LEU A 85 -0.83 11.51 -3.50
N VAL A 86 -0.36 12.40 -4.36
CA VAL A 86 -1.05 12.76 -5.60
C VAL A 86 -1.15 11.57 -6.55
N SER A 87 -0.13 10.70 -6.60
CA SER A 87 -0.13 9.49 -7.43
C SER A 87 -1.21 8.46 -7.05
N GLN A 88 -1.83 8.59 -5.86
CA GLN A 88 -2.98 7.75 -5.51
C GLN A 88 -4.26 8.11 -6.29
N PHE A 89 -4.33 9.33 -6.81
CA PHE A 89 -5.50 9.88 -7.51
C PHE A 89 -5.28 10.08 -9.00
N PHE A 90 -4.05 10.37 -9.40
CA PHE A 90 -3.67 10.66 -10.78
C PHE A 90 -2.45 9.84 -11.21
N ALA A 91 -2.44 9.36 -12.45
CA ALA A 91 -1.29 8.67 -13.01
C ALA A 91 -0.12 9.64 -13.20
N ILE A 92 0.95 9.45 -12.43
CA ILE A 92 2.20 10.19 -12.59
C ILE A 92 3.22 9.24 -13.23
N PRO A 93 3.81 9.58 -14.41
CA PRO A 93 4.80 8.73 -15.03
C PRO A 93 5.96 8.38 -14.09
N GLY A 94 6.30 7.10 -13.99
CA GLY A 94 7.35 6.61 -13.09
C GLY A 94 6.92 6.36 -11.63
N PHE A 95 5.74 6.83 -11.20
CA PHE A 95 5.22 6.66 -9.84
C PHE A 95 4.07 5.65 -9.74
N ASN A 96 3.98 4.71 -10.67
CA ASN A 96 2.96 3.67 -10.65
C ASN A 96 3.40 2.47 -9.80
N ASN A 97 2.56 2.12 -8.84
CA ASN A 97 2.75 0.99 -7.95
C ASN A 97 1.90 -0.20 -8.45
N ARG A 98 2.52 -1.37 -8.66
CA ARG A 98 1.86 -2.55 -9.25
C ARG A 98 1.12 -3.42 -8.24
N GLY A 99 1.72 -3.72 -7.11
CA GLY A 99 1.19 -4.77 -6.24
C GLY A 99 0.94 -4.36 -4.79
N LYS A 100 1.58 -3.30 -4.32
CA LYS A 100 1.56 -2.84 -2.93
C LYS A 100 1.10 -1.39 -2.83
N SER A 101 -0.13 -1.14 -3.26
CA SER A 101 -0.76 0.18 -3.17
C SER A 101 -0.64 0.76 -1.76
N PHE A 102 -0.42 2.06 -1.67
CA PHE A 102 -0.14 2.83 -0.45
C PHE A 102 1.21 2.55 0.23
N LEU A 103 1.91 1.43 -0.05
CA LEU A 103 3.19 1.11 0.59
C LEU A 103 4.24 2.22 0.38
N GLY A 104 4.38 2.69 -0.87
CA GLY A 104 5.31 3.77 -1.17
C GLY A 104 5.00 5.07 -0.42
N LEU A 105 3.70 5.37 -0.23
CA LEU A 105 3.25 6.52 0.55
C LEU A 105 3.63 6.37 2.04
N ASP A 106 3.43 5.18 2.62
CA ASP A 106 3.79 4.89 4.02
C ASP A 106 5.30 4.97 4.23
N LEU A 107 6.08 4.40 3.30
CA LEU A 107 7.54 4.47 3.34
C LEU A 107 8.05 5.92 3.27
N ALA A 108 7.48 6.75 2.39
CA ALA A 108 7.82 8.16 2.30
C ALA A 108 7.45 8.93 3.58
N LEU A 109 6.30 8.60 4.18
CA LEU A 109 5.88 9.18 5.46
C LEU A 109 6.83 8.80 6.60
N VAL A 110 7.22 7.52 6.69
CA VAL A 110 8.21 7.03 7.67
C VAL A 110 9.53 7.78 7.51
N SER A 111 10.03 7.90 6.27
CA SER A 111 11.25 8.65 5.99
C SER A 111 11.13 10.14 6.37
N LEU A 112 10.00 10.76 6.07
CA LEU A 112 9.72 12.15 6.44
C LEU A 112 9.72 12.31 7.97
N PHE A 113 9.07 11.41 8.72
CA PHE A 113 9.03 11.45 10.19
C PHE A 113 10.42 11.30 10.80
N ILE A 114 11.22 10.33 10.34
CA ILE A 114 12.61 10.14 10.80
C ILE A 114 13.41 11.43 10.61
N ASN A 115 13.37 12.03 9.41
CA ASN A 115 14.13 13.25 9.14
C ASN A 115 13.58 14.47 9.90
N LEU A 116 12.26 14.58 10.08
CA LEU A 116 11.64 15.68 10.81
C LEU A 116 12.01 15.65 12.29
N THR A 117 11.95 14.50 12.95
CA THR A 117 12.32 14.32 14.36
C THR A 117 13.80 14.63 14.57
N THR A 118 14.69 14.11 13.70
CA THR A 118 16.12 14.42 13.75
C THR A 118 16.40 15.90 13.53
N ASN A 119 15.72 16.53 12.57
CA ASN A 119 15.92 17.95 12.27
C ASN A 119 15.41 18.86 13.40
N TRP A 120 14.24 18.56 13.96
CA TRP A 120 13.61 19.38 15.01
C TRP A 120 14.40 19.32 16.32
N PHE A 121 14.83 18.14 16.72
CA PHE A 121 15.55 17.90 17.97
C PHE A 121 17.06 17.67 17.75
N PHE A 122 17.62 18.30 16.74
CA PHE A 122 18.98 18.06 16.26
C PHE A 122 20.06 18.23 17.35
N ALA A 123 19.92 19.23 18.22
CA ALA A 123 20.91 19.54 19.26
C ALA A 123 20.90 18.57 20.46
N VAL A 124 19.87 17.71 20.57
CA VAL A 124 19.70 16.78 21.70
C VAL A 124 19.86 15.35 21.19
N PRO A 125 21.09 14.79 21.15
CA PRO A 125 21.31 13.40 20.77
C PRO A 125 20.76 12.44 21.84
N ALA A 126 20.19 11.31 21.40
CA ALA A 126 19.66 10.27 22.27
C ALA A 126 20.25 8.91 21.92
N TYR A 127 20.90 8.27 22.88
CA TYR A 127 21.56 6.98 22.69
C TYR A 127 20.60 5.87 22.23
N TYR A 128 19.45 5.74 22.91
CA TYR A 128 18.48 4.70 22.59
C TYR A 128 17.79 4.93 21.23
N GLU A 129 17.52 6.18 20.84
CA GLU A 129 17.02 6.52 19.50
C GLU A 129 17.96 5.98 18.41
N ARG A 130 19.27 6.16 18.57
CA ARG A 130 20.27 5.66 17.59
C ARG A 130 20.24 4.13 17.48
N ILE A 131 20.18 3.43 18.62
CA ILE A 131 20.12 1.96 18.60
C ILE A 131 18.87 1.49 17.86
N LEU A 132 17.71 2.08 18.17
CA LEU A 132 16.46 1.76 17.49
C LEU A 132 16.54 2.08 15.99
N GLY A 133 17.14 3.22 15.62
CA GLY A 133 17.34 3.58 14.22
C GLY A 133 18.27 2.61 13.46
N TYR A 134 19.31 2.08 14.10
CA TYR A 134 20.13 1.01 13.50
C TYR A 134 19.36 -0.28 13.34
N ILE A 135 18.51 -0.66 14.31
CA ILE A 135 17.64 -1.84 14.21
C ILE A 135 16.63 -1.66 13.08
N THR A 136 15.99 -0.49 12.98
CA THR A 136 15.05 -0.13 11.90
C THR A 136 15.73 -0.23 10.54
N SER A 137 16.95 0.34 10.41
CA SER A 137 17.74 0.27 9.17
C SER A 137 18.11 -1.18 8.81
N GLY A 138 18.53 -1.97 9.80
CA GLY A 138 18.85 -3.40 9.61
C GLY A 138 17.65 -4.20 9.13
N LEU A 139 16.47 -3.97 9.70
CA LEU A 139 15.22 -4.62 9.29
C LEU A 139 14.83 -4.24 7.84
N LEU A 140 14.89 -2.95 7.50
CA LEU A 140 14.65 -2.47 6.13
C LEU A 140 15.66 -3.00 5.12
N LEU A 141 16.91 -3.21 5.53
CA LEU A 141 17.92 -3.86 4.68
C LEU A 141 17.57 -5.32 4.40
N ILE A 142 17.09 -6.04 5.39
CA ILE A 142 16.59 -7.42 5.21
C ILE A 142 15.40 -7.40 4.25
N ASP A 143 14.44 -6.50 4.43
CA ASP A 143 13.30 -6.37 3.54
C ASP A 143 13.70 -6.05 2.11
N PHE A 144 14.68 -5.17 1.92
CA PHE A 144 15.24 -4.88 0.60
C PHE A 144 15.86 -6.13 -0.05
N ILE A 145 16.67 -6.87 0.70
CA ILE A 145 17.31 -8.10 0.21
C ILE A 145 16.24 -9.14 -0.16
N VAL A 146 15.26 -9.38 0.69
CA VAL A 146 14.16 -10.31 0.42
C VAL A 146 13.37 -9.87 -0.82
N ALA A 147 13.00 -8.60 -0.91
CA ALA A 147 12.26 -8.05 -2.04
C ALA A 147 13.07 -8.14 -3.36
N PHE A 148 14.38 -8.00 -3.29
CA PHE A 148 15.27 -8.09 -4.46
C PHE A 148 15.47 -9.54 -4.92
N LEU A 149 15.65 -10.49 -4.00
CA LEU A 149 15.95 -11.89 -4.31
C LEU A 149 14.71 -12.67 -4.76
N VAL A 150 13.53 -12.40 -4.15
CA VAL A 150 12.29 -13.12 -4.47
C VAL A 150 11.65 -12.52 -5.71
N SER A 151 11.83 -13.15 -6.87
CA SER A 151 11.39 -12.63 -8.17
C SER A 151 9.90 -12.23 -8.23
N PRO A 152 8.92 -13.01 -7.73
CA PRO A 152 7.52 -12.58 -7.72
C PRO A 152 7.28 -11.31 -6.89
N ILE A 153 7.95 -11.18 -5.75
CA ILE A 153 7.86 -9.99 -4.89
C ILE A 153 8.45 -8.78 -5.60
N ARG A 154 9.64 -8.92 -6.18
CA ARG A 154 10.29 -7.86 -6.97
C ARG A 154 9.40 -7.36 -8.11
N GLN A 155 8.73 -8.29 -8.81
CA GLN A 155 7.82 -7.93 -9.90
C GLN A 155 6.56 -7.22 -9.39
N SER A 156 6.03 -7.59 -8.23
CA SER A 156 4.85 -6.97 -7.63
C SER A 156 5.14 -5.58 -7.05
N LEU A 157 6.29 -5.38 -6.42
CA LEU A 157 6.72 -4.07 -5.89
C LEU A 157 7.10 -3.12 -7.03
N GLY A 158 7.78 -3.63 -8.06
CA GLY A 158 8.37 -2.79 -9.10
C GLY A 158 9.61 -2.02 -8.62
N LEU A 159 10.17 -1.21 -9.51
CA LEU A 159 11.38 -0.43 -9.20
C LEU A 159 11.13 0.67 -8.17
N LEU A 160 9.93 1.28 -8.19
CA LEU A 160 9.61 2.39 -7.30
C LEU A 160 9.64 1.96 -5.82
N ASP A 161 8.85 0.96 -5.43
CA ASP A 161 8.78 0.55 -4.02
C ASP A 161 10.11 -0.05 -3.55
N LEU A 162 10.81 -0.78 -4.43
CA LEU A 162 12.14 -1.29 -4.10
C LEU A 162 13.13 -0.15 -3.83
N SER A 163 13.12 0.90 -4.65
CA SER A 163 13.97 2.09 -4.42
C SER A 163 13.57 2.87 -3.16
N LEU A 164 12.28 2.90 -2.84
CA LEU A 164 11.78 3.54 -1.63
C LEU A 164 12.20 2.79 -0.36
N ILE A 165 12.16 1.45 -0.35
CA ILE A 165 12.67 0.65 0.77
C ILE A 165 14.16 0.97 1.00
N ALA A 166 14.98 0.96 -0.07
CA ALA A 166 16.38 1.33 0.01
C ALA A 166 16.58 2.77 0.51
N TRP A 167 15.77 3.71 0.02
CA TRP A 167 15.82 5.11 0.43
C TRP A 167 15.54 5.30 1.92
N VAL A 168 14.47 4.66 2.44
CA VAL A 168 14.13 4.75 3.87
C VAL A 168 15.20 4.09 4.73
N CYS A 169 15.76 2.95 4.29
CA CYS A 169 16.89 2.29 4.94
C CYS A 169 18.09 3.24 5.07
N LEU A 170 18.50 3.89 3.97
CA LEU A 170 19.60 4.84 3.96
C LEU A 170 19.32 6.08 4.82
N ASN A 171 18.08 6.59 4.79
CA ASN A 171 17.68 7.72 5.65
C ASN A 171 17.75 7.35 7.14
N SER A 172 17.22 6.20 7.54
CA SER A 172 17.27 5.74 8.93
C SER A 172 18.72 5.57 9.41
N LEU A 173 19.55 4.91 8.59
CA LEU A 173 20.97 4.75 8.90
C LEU A 173 21.69 6.11 9.02
N PHE A 174 21.46 7.00 8.07
CA PHE A 174 22.12 8.32 8.06
C PHE A 174 21.69 9.18 9.25
N ASN A 175 20.41 9.18 9.62
CA ASN A 175 19.93 9.91 10.79
C ASN A 175 20.52 9.37 12.10
N SER A 176 20.70 8.05 12.21
CA SER A 176 21.39 7.44 13.36
C SER A 176 22.87 7.86 13.42
N LEU A 177 23.55 7.96 12.27
CA LEU A 177 24.91 8.47 12.17
C LEU A 177 25.01 9.96 12.51
N ILE A 178 24.06 10.79 12.05
CA ILE A 178 23.96 12.20 12.47
C ILE A 178 23.90 12.30 13.99
N GLY A 179 23.04 11.51 14.64
CA GLY A 179 22.91 11.48 16.10
C GLY A 179 24.25 11.16 16.79
N TYR A 180 25.04 10.23 16.22
CA TYR A 180 26.38 9.91 16.72
C TYR A 180 27.36 11.11 16.58
N TRP A 181 27.44 11.69 15.39
CA TRP A 181 28.35 12.82 15.15
C TRP A 181 27.98 14.08 15.94
N VAL A 182 26.67 14.33 16.15
CA VAL A 182 26.21 15.45 16.98
C VAL A 182 26.58 15.24 18.45
N GLU A 183 26.49 14.01 18.97
CA GLU A 183 26.89 13.68 20.35
C GLU A 183 28.41 13.86 20.51
N GLU A 184 29.18 13.34 19.57
CA GLU A 184 30.66 13.54 19.57
C GLU A 184 31.03 15.03 19.51
N GLY A 185 30.35 15.80 18.64
CA GLY A 185 30.54 17.26 18.56
C GLY A 185 30.13 18.00 19.83
N LYS A 186 29.06 17.55 20.51
CA LYS A 186 28.62 18.09 21.81
C LYS A 186 29.71 17.85 22.87
N HIS A 187 30.20 16.63 23.00
CA HIS A 187 31.27 16.27 23.95
C HIS A 187 32.57 17.06 23.67
N TYR A 188 32.95 17.21 22.40
CA TYR A 188 34.11 18.00 22.03
C TYR A 188 33.97 19.46 22.47
N GLN A 189 32.83 20.10 22.25
CA GLN A 189 32.58 21.48 22.67
C GLN A 189 32.53 21.63 24.19
N GLU A 190 31.91 20.69 24.90
CA GLU A 190 31.87 20.66 26.37
C GLU A 190 33.29 20.60 26.95
N ILE A 191 34.12 19.64 26.52
CA ILE A 191 35.49 19.52 27.01
C ILE A 191 36.30 20.81 26.74
N ARG A 192 36.17 21.36 25.51
CA ARG A 192 36.93 22.54 25.12
C ARG A 192 36.56 23.81 25.90
N LEU A 193 35.27 24.02 26.19
CA LEU A 193 34.76 25.26 26.76
C LEU A 193 34.50 25.21 28.26
N THR A 194 34.14 24.02 28.81
CA THR A 194 33.80 23.83 30.24
C THR A 194 34.82 22.97 30.99
N GLY A 195 35.81 22.39 30.29
CA GLY A 195 36.84 21.51 30.87
C GLY A 195 36.32 20.12 31.30
N ARG A 196 35.03 19.82 31.14
CA ARG A 196 34.45 18.55 31.56
C ARG A 196 33.26 18.18 30.68
N ILE A 197 32.92 16.88 30.60
CA ILE A 197 31.68 16.39 29.98
C ILE A 197 30.54 16.52 31.00
N GLU A 198 29.48 17.23 30.65
CA GLU A 198 28.31 17.36 31.52
C GLU A 198 27.44 16.10 31.45
N LYS A 199 27.29 15.43 32.58
CA LYS A 199 26.45 14.21 32.70
C LYS A 199 25.01 14.52 33.06
N ARG A 200 24.75 15.73 33.60
CA ARG A 200 23.38 16.13 33.98
C ARG A 200 22.61 16.57 32.76
N LYS A 201 21.38 16.12 32.64
CA LYS A 201 20.44 16.53 31.60
C LYS A 201 19.37 17.41 32.22
N THR A 202 18.98 18.46 31.53
CA THR A 202 17.85 19.30 31.94
C THR A 202 16.54 18.52 31.79
N ILE A 203 15.48 18.92 32.50
CA ILE A 203 14.15 18.30 32.39
C ILE A 203 13.65 18.39 30.94
N SER A 204 13.90 19.51 30.26
CA SER A 204 13.50 19.71 28.88
C SER A 204 14.22 18.73 27.93
N GLU A 205 15.52 18.50 28.10
CA GLU A 205 16.26 17.50 27.34
C GLU A 205 15.73 16.09 27.59
N LEU A 206 15.37 15.73 28.84
CA LEU A 206 14.79 14.42 29.16
C LEU A 206 13.43 14.22 28.48
N VAL A 207 12.59 15.24 28.43
CA VAL A 207 11.30 15.20 27.74
C VAL A 207 11.52 15.03 26.23
N ILE A 208 12.47 15.76 25.63
CA ILE A 208 12.81 15.61 24.20
C ILE A 208 13.31 14.19 23.92
N ILE A 209 14.23 13.66 24.74
CA ILE A 209 14.75 12.29 24.58
C ILE A 209 13.61 11.26 24.67
N PHE A 210 12.68 11.44 25.61
CA PHE A 210 11.52 10.56 25.74
C PHE A 210 10.69 10.54 24.46
N PHE A 211 10.34 11.72 23.91
CA PHE A 211 9.56 11.79 22.66
C PHE A 211 10.30 11.25 21.44
N LYS A 212 11.63 11.46 21.36
CA LYS A 212 12.46 10.90 20.29
C LYS A 212 12.47 9.38 20.34
N VAL A 213 12.71 8.79 21.51
CA VAL A 213 12.72 7.33 21.70
C VAL A 213 11.33 6.75 21.44
N LEU A 214 10.27 7.39 21.93
CA LEU A 214 8.88 6.96 21.68
C LEU A 214 8.56 7.01 20.17
N GLY A 215 8.98 8.07 19.48
CA GLY A 215 8.83 8.21 18.03
C GLY A 215 9.51 7.07 17.27
N GLU A 216 10.76 6.73 17.64
CA GLU A 216 11.49 5.62 17.01
C GLU A 216 10.89 4.24 17.32
N ILE A 217 10.33 4.03 18.53
CA ILE A 217 9.59 2.80 18.84
C ILE A 217 8.37 2.65 17.93
N ILE A 218 7.62 3.74 17.70
CA ILE A 218 6.46 3.74 16.80
C ILE A 218 6.91 3.46 15.36
N ILE A 219 7.99 4.09 14.89
CA ILE A 219 8.56 3.85 13.56
C ILE A 219 8.99 2.39 13.41
N LEU A 220 9.72 1.85 14.35
CA LEU A 220 10.16 0.46 14.36
C LEU A 220 8.95 -0.50 14.33
N TRP A 221 7.89 -0.21 15.08
CA TRP A 221 6.66 -1.00 15.06
C TRP A 221 5.98 -0.96 13.68
N ILE A 222 5.89 0.23 13.05
CA ILE A 222 5.35 0.38 11.69
C ILE A 222 6.18 -0.44 10.69
N VAL A 223 7.49 -0.29 10.71
CA VAL A 223 8.41 -1.03 9.83
C VAL A 223 8.28 -2.54 10.08
N TRP A 224 8.20 -2.97 11.33
CA TRP A 224 7.98 -4.38 11.68
C TRP A 224 6.68 -4.94 11.07
N CYS A 225 5.57 -4.19 11.15
CA CYS A 225 4.31 -4.59 10.53
C CYS A 225 4.43 -4.71 9.00
N ILE A 226 5.12 -3.76 8.33
CA ILE A 226 5.39 -3.80 6.89
C ILE A 226 6.25 -5.02 6.54
N SER A 227 7.30 -5.30 7.32
CA SER A 227 8.19 -6.46 7.14
C SER A 227 7.42 -7.77 7.27
N LEU A 228 6.60 -7.93 8.30
CA LEU A 228 5.74 -9.12 8.46
C LEU A 228 4.84 -9.33 7.24
N THR A 229 4.20 -8.26 6.77
CA THR A 229 3.34 -8.32 5.57
C THR A 229 4.14 -8.73 4.34
N LEU A 230 5.35 -8.20 4.16
CA LEU A 230 6.24 -8.57 3.06
C LEU A 230 6.64 -10.05 3.13
N TRP A 231 7.02 -10.53 4.31
CA TRP A 231 7.45 -11.93 4.52
C TRP A 231 6.29 -12.91 4.33
N ILE A 232 5.09 -12.60 4.83
CA ILE A 232 3.89 -13.42 4.58
C ILE A 232 3.58 -13.48 3.08
N ASN A 233 3.73 -12.38 2.35
CA ASN A 233 3.55 -12.39 0.89
C ASN A 233 4.58 -13.26 0.16
N CYS A 234 5.75 -13.52 0.74
CA CYS A 234 6.68 -14.51 0.17
C CYS A 234 6.09 -15.93 0.21
N PHE A 235 5.35 -16.27 1.25
CA PHE A 235 4.60 -17.55 1.28
C PHE A 235 3.47 -17.58 0.25
N ASP A 236 2.82 -16.43 0.03
CA ASP A 236 1.73 -16.33 -0.95
C ASP A 236 2.21 -16.56 -2.39
N THR A 237 3.49 -16.37 -2.68
CA THR A 237 4.05 -16.65 -4.02
C THR A 237 4.03 -18.13 -4.42
N HIS A 238 3.78 -19.06 -3.49
CA HIS A 238 3.60 -20.48 -3.78
C HIS A 238 2.25 -20.79 -4.44
N GLU A 239 1.24 -19.96 -4.21
CA GLU A 239 -0.04 -20.08 -4.90
C GLU A 239 0.09 -19.52 -6.32
N LYS A 240 -0.14 -20.39 -7.29
CA LYS A 240 -0.05 -20.02 -8.71
C LYS A 240 -1.44 -19.68 -9.24
N PRO A 241 -1.57 -18.66 -10.11
CA PRO A 241 -2.82 -18.41 -10.81
C PRO A 241 -3.17 -19.60 -11.72
N TRP A 242 -4.45 -19.92 -11.84
CA TRP A 242 -4.92 -21.02 -12.71
C TRP A 242 -4.73 -20.73 -14.20
N GLY A 243 -4.70 -19.45 -14.57
CA GLY A 243 -4.50 -19.00 -15.93
C GLY A 243 -3.16 -18.30 -16.11
N LYS A 244 -3.21 -17.19 -16.82
CA LYS A 244 -2.06 -16.37 -17.14
C LYS A 244 -2.15 -14.98 -16.54
N LEU A 245 -1.01 -14.40 -16.20
CA LEU A 245 -0.89 -12.97 -15.89
C LEU A 245 -0.53 -12.24 -17.18
N VAL A 246 -1.54 -11.66 -17.83
CA VAL A 246 -1.41 -10.99 -19.13
C VAL A 246 -0.99 -9.53 -18.91
N PRO A 247 0.15 -9.09 -19.46
CA PRO A 247 0.57 -7.71 -19.34
C PRO A 247 -0.34 -6.80 -20.20
N VAL A 248 -0.83 -5.72 -19.62
CA VAL A 248 -1.72 -4.74 -20.28
C VAL A 248 -1.22 -3.32 -20.09
N ASN A 249 -1.84 -2.36 -20.79
CA ASN A 249 -1.49 -0.94 -20.73
C ASN A 249 0.02 -0.72 -21.00
N ASN A 250 0.48 -1.07 -22.21
CA ASN A 250 1.90 -1.00 -22.56
C ASN A 250 2.84 -1.76 -21.59
N ASN A 251 2.39 -2.89 -21.06
CA ASN A 251 3.11 -3.74 -20.11
C ASN A 251 3.38 -3.06 -18.74
N GLN A 252 2.60 -2.04 -18.38
CA GLN A 252 2.76 -1.36 -17.10
C GLN A 252 2.36 -2.24 -15.91
N PHE A 253 1.32 -3.08 -16.07
CA PHE A 253 0.84 -4.01 -15.05
C PHE A 253 0.23 -5.25 -15.71
N ARG A 254 -0.12 -6.27 -14.91
CA ARG A 254 -0.64 -7.54 -15.41
C ARG A 254 -2.02 -7.81 -14.83
N VAL A 255 -2.91 -8.36 -15.66
CA VAL A 255 -4.22 -8.86 -15.23
C VAL A 255 -4.26 -10.38 -15.32
N HIS A 256 -4.92 -11.01 -14.37
CA HIS A 256 -5.15 -12.44 -14.36
C HIS A 256 -6.31 -12.77 -15.30
N LEU A 257 -6.08 -13.73 -16.19
CA LEU A 257 -7.07 -14.26 -17.11
C LEU A 257 -6.90 -15.79 -17.16
N ALA A 258 -7.94 -16.51 -16.79
CA ALA A 258 -7.97 -17.96 -16.85
C ALA A 258 -9.16 -18.42 -17.68
N CYS A 259 -8.89 -19.24 -18.68
CA CYS A 259 -9.90 -19.82 -19.56
C CYS A 259 -9.84 -21.34 -19.52
N PHE A 260 -11.01 -21.95 -19.55
CA PHE A 260 -11.21 -23.39 -19.44
C PHE A 260 -11.99 -23.87 -20.67
N GLY A 261 -11.70 -25.09 -21.14
CA GLY A 261 -12.18 -25.63 -22.39
C GLY A 261 -11.40 -25.13 -23.61
N ASP A 262 -11.81 -25.52 -24.82
CA ASP A 262 -11.16 -25.10 -26.06
C ASP A 262 -11.65 -23.72 -26.53
N VAL A 263 -11.09 -22.65 -25.95
CA VAL A 263 -11.47 -21.27 -26.26
C VAL A 263 -11.00 -20.78 -27.63
N HIS A 264 -10.12 -21.52 -28.29
CA HIS A 264 -9.64 -21.22 -29.65
C HIS A 264 -10.31 -22.08 -30.73
N GLY A 265 -11.01 -23.14 -30.31
CA GLY A 265 -11.77 -24.02 -31.20
C GLY A 265 -13.05 -23.37 -31.72
N LYS A 266 -13.57 -23.94 -32.81
CA LYS A 266 -14.88 -23.60 -33.33
C LYS A 266 -15.93 -24.33 -32.50
N SER A 267 -16.86 -23.61 -31.90
CA SER A 267 -18.02 -24.16 -31.19
C SER A 267 -19.22 -23.25 -31.45
N ASP A 268 -20.40 -23.83 -31.48
CA ASP A 268 -21.67 -23.10 -31.58
C ASP A 268 -22.03 -22.39 -30.27
N GLN A 269 -21.50 -22.88 -29.13
CA GLN A 269 -21.70 -22.24 -27.84
C GLN A 269 -20.76 -21.01 -27.68
N PRO A 270 -21.24 -19.91 -27.07
CA PRO A 270 -20.41 -18.77 -26.75
C PRO A 270 -19.45 -19.11 -25.61
N ILE A 271 -18.35 -18.35 -25.52
CA ILE A 271 -17.46 -18.37 -24.34
C ILE A 271 -18.18 -17.62 -23.21
N VAL A 272 -18.38 -18.27 -22.08
CA VAL A 272 -18.96 -17.60 -20.89
C VAL A 272 -17.86 -16.78 -20.23
N LEU A 273 -17.97 -15.44 -20.30
CA LEU A 273 -17.02 -14.51 -19.69
C LEU A 273 -17.56 -14.00 -18.36
N VAL A 274 -16.82 -14.20 -17.29
CA VAL A 274 -17.27 -13.96 -15.92
C VAL A 274 -16.63 -12.71 -15.32
N GLU A 275 -17.48 -11.79 -14.85
CA GLU A 275 -17.13 -10.57 -14.11
C GLU A 275 -17.50 -10.70 -12.63
N GLY A 276 -16.51 -10.73 -11.75
CA GLY A 276 -16.72 -10.82 -10.31
C GLY A 276 -17.31 -9.55 -9.69
N GLY A 277 -17.81 -9.68 -8.47
CA GLY A 277 -18.35 -8.56 -7.68
C GLY A 277 -17.29 -7.70 -6.98
N GLN A 278 -17.72 -6.77 -6.14
CA GLN A 278 -16.82 -5.87 -5.43
C GLN A 278 -15.96 -6.58 -4.36
N SER A 279 -16.56 -7.51 -3.62
CA SER A 279 -15.85 -8.26 -2.56
C SER A 279 -15.55 -9.71 -2.95
N THR A 280 -15.69 -10.04 -4.22
CA THR A 280 -15.64 -11.40 -4.73
C THR A 280 -14.64 -11.47 -5.86
N SER A 281 -13.58 -12.25 -5.68
CA SER A 281 -12.69 -12.60 -6.79
C SER A 281 -13.43 -13.51 -7.79
N SER A 282 -12.88 -13.62 -8.98
CA SER A 282 -13.44 -14.51 -9.99
C SER A 282 -13.41 -15.97 -9.57
N GLU A 283 -12.39 -16.36 -8.82
CA GLU A 283 -12.25 -17.72 -8.27
C GLU A 283 -13.36 -18.09 -7.30
N ALA A 284 -13.81 -17.14 -6.50
CA ALA A 284 -14.93 -17.38 -5.56
C ALA A 284 -16.29 -17.38 -6.27
N PHE A 285 -16.38 -16.78 -7.47
CA PHE A 285 -17.60 -16.71 -8.25
C PHE A 285 -17.77 -17.85 -9.26
N GLN A 286 -16.70 -18.53 -9.65
CA GLN A 286 -16.72 -19.54 -10.73
C GLN A 286 -17.33 -20.90 -10.34
N GLU A 287 -17.41 -21.25 -9.05
CA GLU A 287 -17.76 -22.60 -8.58
C GLU A 287 -19.02 -23.18 -9.27
N TRP A 288 -20.06 -22.38 -9.46
CA TRP A 288 -21.30 -22.81 -10.08
C TRP A 288 -21.20 -22.96 -11.61
N ILE A 289 -20.24 -22.27 -12.27
CA ILE A 289 -19.97 -22.41 -13.71
C ILE A 289 -19.05 -23.62 -13.94
N GLU A 290 -18.07 -23.83 -13.08
CA GLU A 290 -17.17 -24.98 -13.11
C GLU A 290 -17.99 -26.29 -13.02
N GLU A 291 -19.03 -26.32 -12.17
CA GLU A 291 -19.98 -27.44 -12.09
C GLU A 291 -20.66 -27.72 -13.45
N LEU A 292 -21.13 -26.66 -14.15
CA LEU A 292 -21.73 -26.80 -15.48
C LEU A 292 -20.71 -27.26 -16.52
N HIS A 293 -19.47 -26.81 -16.41
CA HIS A 293 -18.40 -27.22 -17.30
C HIS A 293 -18.05 -28.71 -17.10
N HIS A 294 -17.94 -29.17 -15.87
CA HIS A 294 -17.75 -30.60 -15.56
C HIS A 294 -18.91 -31.50 -16.04
N LEU A 295 -20.11 -30.94 -16.07
CA LEU A 295 -21.29 -31.63 -16.63
C LEU A 295 -21.37 -31.53 -18.17
N ASN A 296 -20.37 -30.93 -18.85
CA ASN A 296 -20.34 -30.67 -20.29
C ASN A 296 -21.51 -29.85 -20.81
N LYS A 297 -22.14 -29.03 -19.95
CA LYS A 297 -23.23 -28.10 -20.33
C LYS A 297 -22.73 -26.75 -20.76
N VAL A 298 -21.57 -26.33 -20.25
CA VAL A 298 -20.80 -25.16 -20.68
C VAL A 298 -19.47 -25.68 -21.22
N GLU A 299 -19.26 -25.57 -22.53
CA GLU A 299 -18.04 -26.11 -23.17
C GLU A 299 -16.80 -25.30 -22.81
N ARG A 300 -16.96 -23.97 -22.69
CA ARG A 300 -15.83 -23.06 -22.47
C ARG A 300 -16.22 -21.82 -21.71
N TYR A 301 -15.39 -21.43 -20.75
CA TYR A 301 -15.58 -20.21 -20.00
C TYR A 301 -14.25 -19.55 -19.65
N CYS A 302 -14.28 -18.25 -19.42
CA CYS A 302 -13.15 -17.46 -18.96
C CYS A 302 -13.53 -16.68 -17.71
N ILE A 303 -12.61 -16.64 -16.75
CA ILE A 303 -12.65 -15.75 -15.59
C ILE A 303 -11.47 -14.80 -15.67
N TRP A 304 -11.63 -13.61 -15.14
CA TRP A 304 -10.52 -12.68 -14.98
C TRP A 304 -10.66 -11.87 -13.70
N ASP A 305 -9.55 -11.41 -13.17
CA ASP A 305 -9.56 -10.51 -12.03
C ASP A 305 -9.33 -9.09 -12.50
N ARG A 306 -10.22 -8.18 -12.11
CA ARG A 306 -10.01 -6.75 -12.32
C ARG A 306 -8.73 -6.28 -11.63
N PRO A 307 -8.10 -5.16 -12.08
CA PRO A 307 -6.93 -4.61 -11.41
C PRO A 307 -7.15 -4.47 -9.90
N GLY A 308 -6.17 -4.94 -9.12
CA GLY A 308 -6.22 -4.93 -7.65
C GLY A 308 -6.99 -6.09 -7.00
N TYR A 309 -7.69 -6.92 -7.77
CA TYR A 309 -8.41 -8.12 -7.29
C TYR A 309 -7.57 -9.38 -7.51
N GLY A 310 -7.84 -10.41 -6.74
CA GLY A 310 -7.27 -11.75 -6.92
C GLY A 310 -5.77 -11.74 -7.23
N PHE A 311 -5.40 -12.34 -8.34
CA PHE A 311 -4.00 -12.40 -8.80
C PHE A 311 -3.56 -11.17 -9.61
N SER A 312 -4.47 -10.28 -10.01
CA SER A 312 -4.14 -9.10 -10.81
C SER A 312 -3.29 -8.09 -10.04
N ASP A 313 -2.40 -7.41 -10.77
CA ASP A 313 -1.67 -6.24 -10.26
C ASP A 313 -2.64 -5.03 -10.14
N SER A 314 -2.25 -3.98 -9.42
CA SER A 314 -2.97 -2.70 -9.39
C SER A 314 -2.73 -1.91 -10.68
N ALA A 315 -3.76 -1.23 -11.18
CA ALA A 315 -3.63 -0.31 -12.31
C ALA A 315 -3.29 1.12 -11.86
N PRO A 316 -2.73 1.95 -12.75
CA PRO A 316 -2.62 3.39 -12.51
C PRO A 316 -3.99 4.05 -12.50
N PRO A 317 -4.24 5.06 -11.63
CA PRO A 317 -5.51 5.80 -11.62
C PRO A 317 -5.64 6.72 -12.86
N PRO A 318 -6.85 7.06 -13.30
CA PRO A 318 -8.14 6.61 -12.78
C PRO A 318 -8.54 5.22 -13.33
N GLU A 319 -9.30 4.45 -12.55
CA GLU A 319 -9.82 3.13 -12.95
C GLU A 319 -11.34 3.23 -13.16
N SER A 320 -11.77 3.84 -14.28
CA SER A 320 -13.20 3.89 -14.64
C SER A 320 -13.67 2.57 -15.24
N LEU A 321 -15.00 2.38 -15.34
CA LEU A 321 -15.60 1.21 -15.98
C LEU A 321 -15.06 1.02 -17.42
N GLY A 322 -14.97 2.12 -18.17
CA GLY A 322 -14.48 2.08 -19.55
C GLY A 322 -13.01 1.70 -19.64
N ILE A 323 -12.16 2.31 -18.82
CA ILE A 323 -10.71 2.07 -18.81
C ILE A 323 -10.41 0.61 -18.40
N VAL A 324 -11.05 0.12 -17.36
CA VAL A 324 -10.87 -1.27 -16.89
C VAL A 324 -11.37 -2.28 -17.94
N THR A 325 -12.48 -1.96 -18.62
CA THR A 325 -12.98 -2.79 -19.73
C THR A 325 -11.97 -2.85 -20.89
N GLU A 326 -11.25 -1.77 -21.19
CA GLU A 326 -10.19 -1.80 -22.21
C GLU A 326 -9.03 -2.71 -21.85
N TYR A 327 -8.67 -2.80 -20.56
CA TYR A 327 -7.67 -3.76 -20.09
C TYR A 327 -8.09 -5.21 -20.33
N LEU A 328 -9.37 -5.54 -20.08
CA LEU A 328 -9.92 -6.85 -20.40
C LEU A 328 -9.89 -7.12 -21.91
N MET A 329 -10.31 -6.15 -22.74
CA MET A 329 -10.28 -6.27 -24.19
C MET A 329 -8.85 -6.46 -24.72
N GLU A 330 -7.87 -5.76 -24.14
CA GLU A 330 -6.45 -5.92 -24.47
C GLU A 330 -5.95 -7.32 -24.08
N ALA A 331 -6.31 -7.82 -22.90
CA ALA A 331 -5.93 -9.13 -22.43
C ALA A 331 -6.50 -10.25 -23.33
N LEU A 332 -7.80 -10.20 -23.64
CA LEU A 332 -8.45 -11.16 -24.55
C LEU A 332 -7.79 -11.15 -25.94
N ARG A 333 -7.48 -9.96 -26.46
CA ARG A 333 -6.80 -9.79 -27.75
C ARG A 333 -5.39 -10.40 -27.79
N LYS A 334 -4.61 -10.18 -26.71
CA LYS A 334 -3.26 -10.76 -26.56
C LYS A 334 -3.30 -12.28 -26.50
N GLU A 335 -4.31 -12.84 -25.82
CA GLU A 335 -4.52 -14.29 -25.74
C GLU A 335 -5.28 -14.85 -26.95
N LYS A 336 -5.62 -14.02 -27.97
CA LYS A 336 -6.33 -14.40 -29.21
C LYS A 336 -7.71 -15.03 -28.94
N ILE A 337 -8.43 -14.55 -27.95
CA ILE A 337 -9.77 -14.99 -27.58
C ILE A 337 -10.78 -14.04 -28.22
N GLU A 338 -11.48 -14.51 -29.27
CA GLU A 338 -12.28 -13.64 -30.13
C GLU A 338 -13.78 -13.69 -29.86
N GLY A 339 -14.28 -14.66 -29.08
CA GLY A 339 -15.71 -14.89 -28.85
C GLY A 339 -16.35 -15.81 -29.90
N PRO A 340 -17.70 -15.86 -30.04
CA PRO A 340 -18.67 -15.00 -29.35
C PRO A 340 -18.72 -15.21 -27.82
N PHE A 341 -19.22 -14.20 -27.10
CA PHE A 341 -19.26 -14.23 -25.64
C PHE A 341 -20.69 -14.17 -25.11
N SER A 342 -20.92 -14.90 -24.01
CA SER A 342 -22.02 -14.69 -23.07
C SER A 342 -21.44 -14.13 -21.77
N VAL A 343 -21.76 -12.89 -21.43
CA VAL A 343 -21.10 -12.20 -20.31
C VAL A 343 -21.93 -12.32 -19.06
N VAL A 344 -21.32 -12.73 -17.96
CA VAL A 344 -21.97 -12.85 -16.64
C VAL A 344 -21.38 -11.84 -15.70
N GLY A 345 -22.20 -10.96 -15.13
CA GLY A 345 -21.76 -9.93 -14.20
C GLY A 345 -22.48 -9.99 -12.86
N PHE A 346 -21.71 -10.17 -11.78
CA PHE A 346 -22.21 -10.16 -10.41
C PHE A 346 -21.94 -8.82 -9.73
N ASP A 347 -22.93 -8.30 -8.98
CA ASP A 347 -22.77 -7.08 -8.17
C ASP A 347 -22.28 -5.89 -9.04
N ILE A 348 -21.19 -5.21 -8.70
CA ILE A 348 -20.58 -4.16 -9.55
C ILE A 348 -20.10 -4.72 -10.89
N GLY A 349 -19.75 -6.01 -10.96
CA GLY A 349 -19.37 -6.69 -12.19
C GLY A 349 -20.43 -6.62 -13.29
N GLY A 350 -21.71 -6.45 -12.92
CA GLY A 350 -22.77 -6.20 -13.90
C GLY A 350 -22.59 -4.90 -14.68
N LEU A 351 -22.03 -3.86 -14.07
CA LEU A 351 -21.71 -2.61 -14.77
C LEU A 351 -20.54 -2.80 -15.74
N TYR A 352 -19.51 -3.56 -15.35
CA TYR A 352 -18.39 -3.91 -16.24
C TYR A 352 -18.86 -4.80 -17.40
N ALA A 353 -19.70 -5.80 -17.12
CA ALA A 353 -20.30 -6.67 -18.13
C ALA A 353 -21.10 -5.86 -19.16
N ARG A 354 -21.93 -4.91 -18.73
CA ARG A 354 -22.67 -4.00 -19.59
C ARG A 354 -21.73 -3.13 -20.42
N MET A 355 -20.67 -2.57 -19.82
CA MET A 355 -19.69 -1.75 -20.54
C MET A 355 -18.95 -2.56 -21.59
N PHE A 356 -18.50 -3.77 -21.26
CA PHE A 356 -17.84 -4.69 -22.17
C PHE A 356 -18.76 -5.06 -23.34
N ALA A 357 -20.01 -5.40 -23.06
CA ALA A 357 -20.99 -5.77 -24.07
C ALA A 357 -21.32 -4.61 -25.01
N SER A 358 -21.49 -3.40 -24.50
CA SER A 358 -21.76 -2.22 -25.30
C SER A 358 -20.61 -1.93 -26.29
N ARG A 359 -19.35 -2.10 -25.86
CA ARG A 359 -18.17 -1.86 -26.71
C ARG A 359 -17.87 -2.98 -27.71
N ASN A 360 -18.39 -4.19 -27.48
CA ASN A 360 -18.12 -5.39 -28.28
C ASN A 360 -19.40 -6.02 -28.85
N ARG A 361 -20.46 -5.26 -29.13
CA ARG A 361 -21.81 -5.73 -29.49
C ARG A 361 -21.84 -6.88 -30.50
N ALA A 362 -21.03 -6.78 -31.55
CA ALA A 362 -20.97 -7.80 -32.62
C ALA A 362 -20.47 -9.18 -32.14
N LYS A 363 -19.79 -9.23 -31.00
CA LYS A 363 -19.23 -10.45 -30.40
C LYS A 363 -20.01 -10.95 -29.20
N ILE A 364 -21.08 -10.27 -28.80
CA ILE A 364 -21.87 -10.62 -27.62
C ILE A 364 -23.16 -11.30 -28.04
N GLN A 365 -23.39 -12.50 -27.53
CA GLN A 365 -24.63 -13.25 -27.71
C GLN A 365 -25.66 -12.90 -26.63
N SER A 366 -25.23 -12.83 -25.36
CA SER A 366 -26.13 -12.56 -24.23
C SER A 366 -25.38 -11.96 -23.04
N ILE A 367 -26.13 -11.38 -22.11
CA ILE A 367 -25.64 -10.87 -20.84
C ILE A 367 -26.51 -11.44 -19.72
N LEU A 368 -25.88 -11.92 -18.65
CA LEU A 368 -26.53 -12.33 -17.42
C LEU A 368 -26.12 -11.42 -16.27
N PHE A 369 -27.08 -10.68 -15.73
CA PHE A 369 -26.90 -9.86 -14.54
C PHE A 369 -27.28 -10.63 -13.29
N VAL A 370 -26.33 -10.80 -12.37
CA VAL A 370 -26.52 -11.54 -11.12
C VAL A 370 -26.52 -10.54 -9.96
N ASP A 371 -27.69 -10.22 -9.44
CA ASP A 371 -27.90 -9.28 -8.34
C ASP A 371 -27.08 -7.98 -8.47
N SER A 372 -27.13 -7.36 -9.66
CA SER A 372 -26.19 -6.37 -10.16
C SER A 372 -26.50 -4.96 -9.68
N TRP A 373 -25.46 -4.13 -9.61
CA TRP A 373 -25.59 -2.71 -9.27
C TRP A 373 -26.36 -1.93 -10.35
N SER A 374 -27.15 -0.97 -9.85
CA SER A 374 -27.65 0.14 -10.68
C SER A 374 -26.54 1.19 -10.84
N PRO A 375 -26.46 1.87 -12.01
CA PRO A 375 -25.59 3.03 -12.18
C PRO A 375 -25.76 4.12 -11.11
N ASP A 376 -26.94 4.24 -10.53
CA ASP A 376 -27.23 5.20 -9.46
C ASP A 376 -26.32 5.03 -8.23
N LEU A 377 -25.79 3.83 -7.98
CA LEU A 377 -24.85 3.57 -6.91
C LEU A 377 -23.48 4.25 -7.12
N LEU A 378 -23.15 4.63 -8.36
CA LEU A 378 -21.93 5.37 -8.72
C LEU A 378 -22.04 6.89 -8.48
N LYS A 379 -23.25 7.43 -8.34
CA LYS A 379 -23.47 8.88 -8.10
C LYS A 379 -22.96 9.38 -6.75
N LYS A 380 -22.33 8.54 -5.98
CA LYS A 380 -21.84 8.87 -4.66
C LYS A 380 -20.67 9.83 -4.70
N TRP A 381 -20.91 11.03 -4.22
CA TRP A 381 -19.85 12.01 -3.99
C TRP A 381 -19.25 11.80 -2.60
N PRO A 382 -17.94 11.64 -2.44
CA PRO A 382 -17.32 11.31 -1.16
C PRO A 382 -17.55 12.35 -0.06
N PHE A 383 -17.95 13.58 -0.46
CA PHE A 383 -18.13 14.73 0.44
C PHE A 383 -19.59 15.20 0.56
N SER A 384 -20.55 14.54 -0.08
CA SER A 384 -21.95 14.96 -0.06
C SER A 384 -22.71 14.62 1.24
N GLY A 385 -22.01 14.66 2.36
CA GLY A 385 -22.61 14.58 3.69
C GLY A 385 -23.26 15.88 4.16
N SER A 386 -23.20 16.96 3.37
CA SER A 386 -23.68 18.30 3.77
C SER A 386 -24.61 18.88 2.71
N GLY A 387 -25.90 18.83 2.98
CA GLY A 387 -26.83 19.80 2.45
C GLY A 387 -27.68 19.43 1.25
N ARG A 388 -28.70 18.63 1.49
CA ARG A 388 -30.11 18.81 1.12
C ARG A 388 -30.88 17.59 1.62
N LYS A 389 -31.75 17.79 2.57
CA LYS A 389 -32.62 16.78 3.16
C LYS A 389 -33.72 16.38 2.17
N ASN A 390 -33.37 15.68 1.08
CA ASN A 390 -34.35 15.00 0.25
C ASN A 390 -34.49 13.55 0.74
N GLU A 391 -35.71 13.06 0.82
CA GLU A 391 -36.02 11.69 1.24
C GLU A 391 -35.27 10.64 0.42
N SER A 392 -35.06 10.88 -0.88
CA SER A 392 -34.26 10.05 -1.77
C SER A 392 -32.81 9.88 -1.29
N THR A 393 -32.22 10.92 -0.68
CA THR A 393 -30.84 10.86 -0.15
C THR A 393 -30.73 10.00 1.11
N LYS A 394 -31.76 10.00 1.97
CA LYS A 394 -31.80 9.12 3.16
C LYS A 394 -31.91 7.66 2.78
N VAL A 395 -32.77 7.33 1.82
CA VAL A 395 -32.97 5.99 1.30
C VAL A 395 -31.69 5.46 0.64
N PHE A 396 -31.06 6.29 -0.19
CA PHE A 396 -29.80 5.98 -0.85
C PHE A 396 -28.67 5.75 0.17
N LYS A 397 -28.54 6.61 1.18
CA LYS A 397 -27.57 6.45 2.25
C LYS A 397 -27.78 5.15 3.03
N LYS A 398 -29.03 4.79 3.37
CA LYS A 398 -29.37 3.56 4.08
C LYS A 398 -29.08 2.32 3.25
N SER A 399 -29.33 2.36 1.94
CA SER A 399 -29.02 1.27 1.02
C SER A 399 -27.50 1.00 0.96
N LEU A 400 -26.70 2.05 1.00
CA LEU A 400 -25.24 1.96 0.97
C LEU A 400 -24.63 1.51 2.30
N GLU A 401 -25.23 1.91 3.43
CA GLU A 401 -24.80 1.44 4.76
C GLU A 401 -24.93 -0.07 4.92
N VAL A 402 -25.85 -0.67 4.18
CA VAL A 402 -26.04 -2.12 4.20
C VAL A 402 -25.02 -2.86 3.35
N MET A 403 -24.61 -2.28 2.22
CA MET A 403 -23.61 -2.89 1.33
C MET A 403 -22.17 -2.60 1.79
N ASP A 404 -21.96 -1.43 2.40
CA ASP A 404 -20.64 -0.99 2.82
C ASP A 404 -20.71 0.07 3.93
N ASN A 405 -20.26 -0.29 5.13
CA ASN A 405 -20.15 0.63 6.26
C ASN A 405 -19.00 1.65 6.13
N ILE A 406 -18.15 1.48 5.11
CA ILE A 406 -16.95 2.30 4.95
C ILE A 406 -17.05 3.09 3.66
N THR A 407 -17.23 4.41 3.76
CA THR A 407 -17.36 5.30 2.61
C THR A 407 -16.44 6.52 2.73
N GLY A 408 -16.02 7.05 1.58
CA GLY A 408 -15.27 8.29 1.52
C GLY A 408 -13.94 8.26 2.25
N PHE A 409 -13.72 9.21 3.14
CA PHE A 409 -12.46 9.37 3.87
C PHE A 409 -12.09 8.13 4.70
N LYS A 410 -13.08 7.43 5.28
CA LYS A 410 -12.83 6.19 6.04
C LYS A 410 -12.21 5.10 5.17
N LEU A 411 -12.68 4.94 3.93
CA LEU A 411 -12.12 3.98 2.98
C LEU A 411 -10.68 4.36 2.60
N TRP A 412 -10.43 5.64 2.35
CA TRP A 412 -9.08 6.14 2.08
C TRP A 412 -8.13 5.92 3.28
N LEU A 413 -8.58 6.25 4.50
CA LEU A 413 -7.81 6.01 5.73
C LEU A 413 -7.50 4.53 5.94
N ARG A 414 -8.49 3.65 5.65
CA ARG A 414 -8.25 2.20 5.65
C ARG A 414 -7.20 1.80 4.61
N GLY A 415 -7.20 2.42 3.44
CA GLY A 415 -6.16 2.24 2.42
C GLY A 415 -4.78 2.58 2.95
N PHE A 416 -4.66 3.73 3.58
CA PHE A 416 -3.43 4.23 4.18
C PHE A 416 -2.85 3.30 5.26
N VAL A 417 -3.69 2.68 6.09
CA VAL A 417 -3.24 1.73 7.13
C VAL A 417 -3.03 0.30 6.58
N SER A 418 -3.54 0.01 5.38
CA SER A 418 -3.56 -1.36 4.85
C SER A 418 -2.19 -2.00 4.58
N PRO A 419 -1.10 -1.27 4.21
CA PRO A 419 0.21 -1.88 4.03
C PRO A 419 0.82 -2.45 5.31
N LEU A 420 0.38 -1.95 6.47
CA LEU A 420 0.78 -2.52 7.77
C LEU A 420 0.26 -3.94 7.95
N GLY A 421 -0.79 -4.32 7.23
CA GLY A 421 -1.36 -5.67 7.26
C GLY A 421 -1.78 -6.15 8.65
N VAL A 422 -2.15 -5.24 9.56
CA VAL A 422 -2.43 -5.59 10.97
C VAL A 422 -3.48 -6.69 11.08
N LEU A 423 -4.62 -6.56 10.36
CA LEU A 423 -5.68 -7.57 10.41
C LEU A 423 -5.28 -8.90 9.75
N PRO A 424 -4.76 -8.94 8.51
CA PRO A 424 -4.29 -10.18 7.90
C PRO A 424 -3.19 -10.88 8.70
N ASN A 425 -2.25 -10.13 9.28
CA ASN A 425 -1.18 -10.68 10.09
C ASN A 425 -1.72 -11.26 11.40
N LEU A 426 -2.64 -10.56 12.06
CA LEU A 426 -3.29 -11.03 13.26
C LEU A 426 -4.13 -12.29 13.00
N HIS A 427 -4.90 -12.32 11.92
CA HIS A 427 -5.66 -13.49 11.51
C HIS A 427 -4.75 -14.68 11.21
N TRP A 428 -3.65 -14.47 10.50
CA TRP A 428 -2.67 -15.51 10.22
C TRP A 428 -2.06 -16.07 11.52
N PHE A 429 -1.73 -15.21 12.48
CA PHE A 429 -1.16 -15.63 13.76
C PHE A 429 -2.15 -16.42 14.62
N LEU A 430 -3.41 -15.94 14.72
CA LEU A 430 -4.43 -16.56 15.56
C LEU A 430 -5.02 -17.83 14.96
N HIS A 431 -5.14 -17.91 13.64
CA HIS A 431 -5.83 -18.99 12.94
C HIS A 431 -5.11 -19.40 11.62
N PRO A 432 -3.87 -19.90 11.68
CA PRO A 432 -3.06 -20.14 10.49
C PRO A 432 -3.71 -21.12 9.50
N MET A 433 -4.50 -22.08 9.98
CA MET A 433 -5.21 -23.06 9.12
C MET A 433 -6.38 -22.45 8.32
N ARG A 434 -7.03 -21.39 8.84
CA ARG A 434 -8.18 -20.74 8.19
C ARG A 434 -7.79 -19.60 7.27
N PHE A 435 -6.65 -18.98 7.53
CA PHE A 435 -6.15 -17.78 6.83
C PHE A 435 -4.93 -18.11 5.99
N SER A 436 -5.12 -19.11 5.11
CA SER A 436 -4.11 -19.55 4.15
C SER A 436 -3.81 -18.46 3.09
N SER A 437 -2.78 -18.68 2.27
CA SER A 437 -2.47 -17.85 1.09
C SER A 437 -3.69 -17.67 0.18
N LYS A 438 -4.49 -18.72 -0.02
CA LYS A 438 -5.76 -18.66 -0.78
C LYS A 438 -6.72 -17.62 -0.19
N SER A 439 -6.90 -17.61 1.14
CA SER A 439 -7.76 -16.62 1.80
C SER A 439 -7.28 -15.19 1.56
N ARG A 440 -5.97 -14.94 1.54
CA ARG A 440 -5.41 -13.60 1.29
C ARG A 440 -5.51 -13.20 -0.17
N ILE A 441 -5.24 -14.09 -1.11
CA ILE A 441 -5.20 -13.73 -2.53
C ILE A 441 -6.61 -13.54 -3.09
N PHE A 442 -7.50 -14.52 -2.92
CA PHE A 442 -8.83 -14.52 -3.53
C PHE A 442 -9.97 -14.88 -2.59
N GLY A 443 -9.69 -15.10 -1.30
CA GLY A 443 -10.69 -15.43 -0.29
C GLY A 443 -11.09 -14.23 0.58
N ARG A 444 -11.49 -14.54 1.82
CA ARG A 444 -12.07 -13.57 2.78
C ARG A 444 -11.13 -12.42 3.15
N ASP A 445 -9.81 -12.67 3.20
CA ASP A 445 -8.83 -11.68 3.63
C ASP A 445 -8.37 -10.76 2.49
N MET A 446 -8.73 -11.05 1.24
CA MET A 446 -8.47 -10.18 0.08
C MET A 446 -8.94 -8.75 0.35
N VAL A 447 -10.07 -8.57 1.03
CA VAL A 447 -10.67 -7.27 1.33
C VAL A 447 -9.83 -6.38 2.26
N TYR A 448 -8.81 -6.93 2.91
CA TYR A 448 -7.88 -6.19 3.76
C TYR A 448 -6.56 -5.83 3.05
N LEU A 449 -6.33 -6.36 1.84
CA LEU A 449 -5.11 -6.08 1.09
C LEU A 449 -5.12 -4.66 0.52
N SER A 450 -3.95 -4.04 0.54
CA SER A 450 -3.77 -2.66 0.05
C SER A 450 -4.16 -2.48 -1.41
N LYS A 451 -3.85 -3.45 -2.28
CA LYS A 451 -4.21 -3.41 -3.70
C LYS A 451 -5.73 -3.44 -3.93
N TYR A 452 -6.44 -4.29 -3.18
CA TYR A 452 -7.91 -4.35 -3.24
C TYR A 452 -8.56 -3.06 -2.75
N ILE A 453 -8.11 -2.53 -1.59
CA ILE A 453 -8.66 -1.30 -1.03
C ILE A 453 -8.44 -0.12 -1.98
N ARG A 454 -7.29 -0.07 -2.66
CA ARG A 454 -7.03 0.94 -3.68
C ARG A 454 -7.97 0.81 -4.88
N ALA A 455 -8.14 -0.41 -5.43
CA ALA A 455 -9.09 -0.63 -6.52
C ALA A 455 -10.49 -0.15 -6.13
N ARG A 456 -10.93 -0.49 -4.93
CA ARG A 456 -12.20 -0.03 -4.38
C ARG A 456 -12.28 1.49 -4.20
N CYS A 457 -11.20 2.14 -3.75
CA CYS A 457 -11.12 3.61 -3.72
C CYS A 457 -11.24 4.20 -5.13
N GLN A 458 -10.61 3.59 -6.13
CA GLN A 458 -10.71 4.04 -7.51
C GLN A 458 -12.15 3.87 -8.03
N GLU A 459 -12.74 2.70 -7.90
CA GLU A 459 -14.11 2.40 -8.38
C GLU A 459 -15.15 3.36 -7.75
N GLN A 460 -15.06 3.65 -6.47
CA GLN A 460 -16.10 4.36 -5.73
C GLN A 460 -15.85 5.86 -5.58
N LEU A 461 -14.61 6.29 -5.34
CA LEU A 461 -14.30 7.66 -4.96
C LEU A 461 -13.71 8.48 -6.11
N VAL A 462 -12.75 7.90 -6.82
CA VAL A 462 -11.99 8.64 -7.84
C VAL A 462 -12.72 8.62 -9.18
N SER A 463 -13.15 7.43 -9.62
CA SER A 463 -13.72 7.21 -10.95
C SER A 463 -15.25 7.11 -10.99
N GLY A 464 -15.92 7.21 -9.85
CA GLY A 464 -17.37 6.99 -9.77
C GLY A 464 -18.20 7.87 -10.71
N ILE A 465 -17.88 9.18 -10.82
CA ILE A 465 -18.58 10.10 -11.71
C ILE A 465 -18.26 9.79 -13.18
N LEU A 466 -16.99 9.53 -13.51
CA LEU A 466 -16.59 9.17 -14.86
C LEU A 466 -17.29 7.86 -15.28
N SER A 467 -17.24 6.86 -14.43
CA SER A 467 -17.91 5.57 -14.64
C SER A 467 -19.42 5.71 -14.80
N TYR A 468 -20.06 6.61 -14.04
CA TYR A 468 -21.49 6.89 -14.19
C TYR A 468 -21.81 7.43 -15.58
N ASN A 469 -21.05 8.40 -16.08
CA ASN A 469 -21.28 8.96 -17.40
C ASN A 469 -21.04 7.90 -18.49
N GLU A 470 -19.94 7.14 -18.40
CA GLU A 470 -19.64 6.07 -19.34
C GLU A 470 -20.74 5.00 -19.40
N ILE A 471 -21.28 4.57 -18.26
CA ILE A 471 -22.30 3.52 -18.24
C ILE A 471 -23.67 4.01 -18.70
N MET A 472 -23.98 5.28 -18.58
CA MET A 472 -25.22 5.85 -19.09
C MET A 472 -25.26 5.83 -20.61
N ASP A 473 -24.09 6.00 -21.26
CA ASP A 473 -23.95 5.93 -22.73
C ASP A 473 -23.82 4.48 -23.25
N ALA A 474 -23.67 3.49 -22.35
CA ALA A 474 -23.51 2.10 -22.72
C ALA A 474 -24.86 1.48 -23.13
N ASP A 475 -25.07 1.34 -24.43
CA ASP A 475 -26.28 0.76 -25.03
C ASP A 475 -26.14 -0.74 -25.30
N ILE A 476 -27.17 -1.52 -24.89
CA ILE A 476 -27.28 -2.98 -25.06
C ILE A 476 -28.69 -3.41 -25.57
N ASN A 477 -29.39 -2.51 -26.24
CA ASN A 477 -30.81 -2.66 -26.61
C ASN A 477 -31.15 -3.90 -27.47
N ASP A 478 -30.17 -4.43 -28.19
CA ASP A 478 -30.33 -5.54 -29.16
C ASP A 478 -29.75 -6.88 -28.66
N LEU A 479 -29.32 -6.94 -27.41
CA LEU A 479 -28.75 -8.16 -26.82
C LEU A 479 -29.78 -8.94 -26.02
N ASN A 480 -29.60 -10.26 -25.92
CA ASN A 480 -30.37 -11.09 -25.00
C ASN A 480 -29.92 -10.82 -23.56
N VAL A 481 -30.86 -10.49 -22.68
CA VAL A 481 -30.56 -10.12 -21.29
C VAL A 481 -31.28 -11.04 -20.34
N GLY A 482 -30.56 -11.61 -19.39
CA GLY A 482 -31.11 -12.29 -18.22
C GLY A 482 -30.77 -11.53 -16.95
N VAL A 483 -31.69 -11.47 -16.02
CA VAL A 483 -31.48 -10.87 -14.69
C VAL A 483 -31.91 -11.85 -13.63
N ILE A 484 -31.05 -12.13 -12.66
CA ILE A 484 -31.43 -12.88 -11.47
C ILE A 484 -31.14 -12.05 -10.23
N SER A 485 -32.10 -11.97 -9.34
CA SER A 485 -32.03 -11.11 -8.16
C SER A 485 -32.32 -11.87 -6.89
N SER A 486 -31.61 -11.56 -5.82
CA SER A 486 -31.85 -12.11 -4.49
C SER A 486 -33.13 -11.50 -3.86
N ASP A 487 -33.99 -12.32 -3.33
CA ASP A 487 -35.18 -11.87 -2.58
C ASP A 487 -34.77 -11.17 -1.27
N PHE A 488 -33.65 -11.58 -0.67
CA PHE A 488 -33.09 -10.92 0.51
C PHE A 488 -32.69 -9.47 0.22
N MET A 489 -31.97 -9.20 -0.89
CA MET A 489 -31.57 -7.85 -1.26
C MET A 489 -32.78 -6.97 -1.61
N ILE A 490 -33.77 -7.52 -2.31
CA ILE A 490 -35.03 -6.82 -2.63
C ILE A 490 -35.78 -6.41 -1.35
N LYS A 491 -35.84 -7.29 -0.35
CA LYS A 491 -36.49 -7.01 0.94
C LYS A 491 -35.70 -6.03 1.81
N LYS A 492 -34.38 -6.08 1.74
CA LYS A 492 -33.48 -5.32 2.60
C LYS A 492 -33.22 -3.90 2.10
N LEU A 493 -33.14 -3.70 0.78
CA LEU A 493 -32.81 -2.43 0.14
C LEU A 493 -34.01 -1.86 -0.61
N LEU A 494 -34.48 -0.70 -0.20
CA LEU A 494 -35.74 -0.10 -0.64
C LEU A 494 -35.88 0.02 -2.18
N ASN A 495 -34.79 0.30 -2.90
CA ASN A 495 -34.82 0.51 -4.35
C ASN A 495 -34.25 -0.69 -5.14
N TRP A 496 -33.79 -1.76 -4.47
CA TRP A 496 -33.09 -2.83 -5.15
C TRP A 496 -33.97 -3.51 -6.22
N GLY A 497 -35.18 -3.90 -5.86
CA GLY A 497 -36.13 -4.51 -6.81
C GLY A 497 -36.47 -3.58 -7.98
N LYS A 498 -36.61 -2.26 -7.74
CA LYS A 498 -36.81 -1.28 -8.80
C LYS A 498 -35.63 -1.25 -9.75
N TRP A 499 -34.43 -1.20 -9.23
CA TRP A 499 -33.19 -1.19 -10.04
C TRP A 499 -33.02 -2.48 -10.85
N GLN A 500 -33.31 -3.64 -10.27
CA GLN A 500 -33.26 -4.92 -11.02
C GLN A 500 -34.29 -4.96 -12.15
N ASN A 501 -35.49 -4.44 -11.93
CA ASN A 501 -36.50 -4.27 -12.97
C ASN A 501 -36.09 -3.27 -14.06
N GLU A 502 -35.36 -2.21 -13.71
CA GLU A 502 -34.78 -1.28 -14.70
C GLU A 502 -33.69 -1.96 -15.53
N ILE A 503 -32.81 -2.76 -14.90
CA ILE A 503 -31.78 -3.55 -15.60
C ILE A 503 -32.43 -4.54 -16.59
N SER A 504 -33.51 -5.21 -16.19
CA SER A 504 -34.20 -6.14 -17.09
C SER A 504 -34.82 -5.48 -18.31
N LYS A 505 -35.06 -4.17 -18.29
CA LYS A 505 -35.58 -3.37 -19.39
C LYS A 505 -34.55 -2.71 -20.28
N LEU A 506 -33.25 -2.95 -20.03
CA LEU A 506 -32.17 -2.39 -20.84
C LEU A 506 -32.13 -2.93 -22.27
N SER A 507 -32.74 -4.07 -22.54
CA SER A 507 -32.87 -4.66 -23.87
C SER A 507 -34.32 -4.75 -24.33
N ARG A 508 -34.52 -4.57 -25.63
CA ARG A 508 -35.80 -4.76 -26.31
C ARG A 508 -35.94 -6.16 -26.94
N LYS A 509 -34.86 -6.93 -27.04
CA LYS A 509 -34.84 -8.20 -27.76
C LYS A 509 -35.45 -9.31 -26.92
N THR A 510 -34.80 -9.76 -25.92
CA THR A 510 -35.25 -10.80 -24.99
C THR A 510 -34.79 -10.42 -23.60
N SER A 511 -35.72 -10.39 -22.67
CA SER A 511 -35.42 -10.07 -21.28
C SER A 511 -36.16 -11.00 -20.37
N GLU A 512 -35.45 -11.66 -19.48
CA GLU A 512 -35.99 -12.52 -18.45
C GLU A 512 -35.52 -12.06 -17.08
N TRP A 513 -36.44 -11.89 -16.14
CA TRP A 513 -36.11 -11.54 -14.77
C TRP A 513 -36.62 -12.61 -13.80
N VAL A 514 -35.68 -13.23 -13.07
CA VAL A 514 -35.92 -14.25 -12.07
C VAL A 514 -35.60 -13.72 -10.68
N ILE A 515 -36.44 -14.01 -9.71
CA ILE A 515 -36.17 -13.70 -8.29
C ILE A 515 -35.84 -14.99 -7.57
N ALA A 516 -34.60 -15.15 -7.14
CA ALA A 516 -34.14 -16.31 -6.39
C ALA A 516 -34.67 -16.24 -4.94
N GLU A 517 -35.63 -17.08 -4.61
CA GLU A 517 -36.24 -17.14 -3.28
C GLU A 517 -35.29 -17.75 -2.25
N ASN A 518 -35.32 -17.22 -1.01
CA ASN A 518 -34.49 -17.66 0.11
C ASN A 518 -33.00 -17.66 -0.21
N SER A 519 -32.57 -16.72 -1.05
CA SER A 519 -31.16 -16.52 -1.43
C SER A 519 -30.65 -15.19 -0.94
N ASP A 520 -29.43 -15.17 -0.42
CA ASP A 520 -28.71 -13.93 -0.09
C ASP A 520 -28.14 -13.29 -1.35
N HIS A 521 -27.32 -12.24 -1.19
CA HIS A 521 -26.65 -11.58 -2.31
C HIS A 521 -25.77 -12.54 -3.13
N PHE A 522 -25.18 -13.55 -2.48
CA PHE A 522 -24.42 -14.62 -3.12
C PHE A 522 -25.34 -15.77 -3.53
N ILE A 523 -26.17 -15.54 -4.54
CA ILE A 523 -27.28 -16.43 -4.95
C ILE A 523 -26.85 -17.89 -5.10
N TRP A 524 -25.64 -18.13 -5.60
CA TRP A 524 -25.08 -19.49 -5.81
C TRP A 524 -24.75 -20.25 -4.53
N ASN A 525 -24.75 -19.61 -3.36
CA ASN A 525 -24.55 -20.29 -2.08
C ASN A 525 -25.78 -21.11 -1.67
N SER A 526 -26.98 -20.71 -2.13
CA SER A 526 -28.18 -21.48 -1.87
C SER A 526 -28.39 -22.52 -2.98
N PRO A 527 -28.73 -23.80 -2.67
CA PRO A 527 -28.90 -24.82 -3.69
C PRO A 527 -29.98 -24.47 -4.71
N LYS A 528 -31.09 -23.84 -4.27
CA LYS A 528 -32.18 -23.40 -5.15
C LYS A 528 -31.73 -22.27 -6.05
N GLY A 529 -31.11 -21.22 -5.46
CA GLY A 529 -30.62 -20.09 -6.21
C GLY A 529 -29.51 -20.46 -7.22
N ARG A 530 -28.61 -21.39 -6.85
CA ARG A 530 -27.58 -21.94 -7.76
C ARG A 530 -28.24 -22.59 -8.97
N LYS A 531 -29.26 -23.45 -8.75
CA LYS A 531 -29.96 -24.11 -9.83
C LYS A 531 -30.69 -23.13 -10.75
N GLU A 532 -31.38 -22.13 -10.20
CA GLU A 532 -32.06 -21.09 -10.98
C GLU A 532 -31.07 -20.25 -11.80
N LEU A 533 -29.92 -19.91 -11.22
CA LEU A 533 -28.81 -19.19 -11.88
C LEU A 533 -28.25 -20.01 -13.05
N GLN A 534 -27.96 -21.29 -12.83
CA GLN A 534 -27.47 -22.21 -13.85
C GLN A 534 -28.48 -22.39 -14.99
N GLN A 535 -29.75 -22.57 -14.69
CA GLN A 535 -30.82 -22.70 -15.68
C GLN A 535 -30.96 -21.43 -16.52
N LEU A 536 -30.90 -20.26 -15.91
CA LEU A 536 -30.98 -18.99 -16.65
C LEU A 536 -29.79 -18.81 -17.60
N LEU A 537 -28.58 -19.17 -17.16
CA LEU A 537 -27.39 -19.12 -18.04
C LEU A 537 -27.57 -20.08 -19.24
N LEU A 538 -27.99 -21.33 -19.00
CA LEU A 538 -28.17 -22.32 -20.06
C LEU A 538 -29.20 -21.87 -21.11
N ARG A 539 -30.31 -21.24 -20.69
CA ARG A 539 -31.28 -20.64 -21.62
C ARG A 539 -30.66 -19.53 -22.48
N LEU A 540 -29.78 -18.71 -21.89
CA LEU A 540 -29.12 -17.59 -22.59
C LEU A 540 -28.05 -18.03 -23.59
N ILE A 541 -27.43 -19.19 -23.38
CA ILE A 541 -26.44 -19.75 -24.31
C ILE A 541 -27.03 -20.70 -25.35
N GLY A 542 -28.36 -20.94 -25.31
CA GLY A 542 -29.08 -21.75 -26.32
C GLY A 542 -29.24 -23.24 -25.99
N GLU A 543 -28.86 -23.67 -24.80
CA GLU A 543 -29.01 -25.04 -24.31
C GLU A 543 -30.44 -25.25 -23.76
N GLN A 544 -31.43 -25.48 -24.64
CA GLN A 544 -32.83 -25.65 -24.21
C GLN A 544 -33.21 -27.10 -23.82
N GLU A 545 -32.39 -28.09 -24.13
CA GLU A 545 -32.81 -29.52 -24.10
C GLU A 545 -32.78 -30.19 -22.71
N TYR A 546 -32.30 -29.52 -21.67
CA TYR A 546 -32.08 -30.13 -20.35
C TYR A 546 -33.00 -29.61 -19.22
N LEU A 547 -34.14 -29.01 -19.56
CA LEU A 547 -35.08 -28.43 -18.59
C LEU A 547 -36.27 -29.34 -18.26
N LYS A 548 -36.20 -30.61 -18.60
CA LYS A 548 -37.22 -31.61 -18.23
C LYS A 548 -36.82 -32.46 -17.03
#